data_8aa19a5cbf3cd723a534fe8930a3e508
#
_entry.id   8aa19a5cbf3cd723a534fe8930a3e508
#
_cell.length_a   1.000
_cell.length_b   1.000
_cell.length_c   1.000
_cell.angle_alpha   90.00
_cell.angle_beta   90.00
_cell.angle_gamma   90.00
#
_symmetry.space_group_name_H-M   'P 1'
#
loop_
_entity.id
_entity.type
_entity.pdbx_description
1 polymer ?
#
loop_
_entity_poly.entity_id
_entity_poly.type
_entity_poly.pdbx_seq_one_letter_code
_entity_poly.pdbx_strand_id
1 'polypeptide(L)'
;DMYLEASPKALVLAATASPGVKSSKVLEVIQRLGIERLHVTKRDDDLVQPYITAMEIEKHELNLPDEMLEIIRPMRVLESEEAEFLRRGGFLTGSGRITTAAIEEAQKRASAAIGRGDARGYDAAKRIGDLRRLHRLLDLLDTQGLKCAIMYLERARSDTDRKTKRFLSLSAVSSFLREYRTKDEHHPKPALVVELVKKGLSGEGKVIIFTEYRDTVDNLMRILENESGIMPGRFVGQASKGSQIGMKQKEQIAQLDRFREGEINVLVATSVGEEGLDVPAADSVILYEPVPSAIRAIQRRGRTARQKDGDVHILIAKGTRDEYVQQASLRREAMMYRTLNSLKNQSRLPRRALPKDDVLAKFTIGDEGAEEFITSEEKRLFREKEAEVKPTSVKTENKSKPVTLSNRPK
;
A
#
# COMPACT_ATOMS: atom_id res chain seq x y z
N ASP A 1 6.71 -1.03 26.22
CA ASP A 1 6.70 -0.57 27.61
C ASP A 1 7.09 -1.71 28.56
N MET A 2 6.33 -2.80 28.62
CA MET A 2 6.59 -3.99 29.46
C MET A 2 8.03 -4.52 29.35
N TYR A 3 8.56 -4.63 28.12
CA TYR A 3 9.92 -5.13 27.91
C TYR A 3 10.99 -4.22 28.50
N LEU A 4 10.88 -2.90 28.33
CA LEU A 4 11.82 -1.93 28.90
C LEU A 4 11.69 -1.79 30.43
N GLU A 5 10.52 -2.07 30.95
CA GLU A 5 10.25 -2.09 32.41
C GLU A 5 10.89 -3.31 33.06
N ALA A 6 10.72 -4.50 32.46
CA ALA A 6 11.33 -5.74 32.93
C ALA A 6 12.85 -5.78 32.72
N SER A 7 13.35 -5.17 31.65
CA SER A 7 14.77 -5.20 31.27
C SER A 7 15.28 -3.81 30.90
N PRO A 8 15.54 -2.90 31.87
CA PRO A 8 15.91 -1.50 31.60
C PRO A 8 17.23 -1.34 30.83
N LYS A 9 18.08 -2.36 30.79
CA LYS A 9 19.37 -2.38 30.07
C LYS A 9 19.27 -3.10 28.72
N ALA A 10 18.08 -3.56 28.33
CA ALA A 10 17.91 -4.28 27.10
C ALA A 10 18.22 -3.39 25.88
N LEU A 11 18.89 -3.98 24.89
CA LEU A 11 19.17 -3.34 23.61
C LEU A 11 17.96 -3.50 22.68
N VAL A 12 17.43 -2.41 22.19
CA VAL A 12 16.33 -2.40 21.22
C VAL A 12 16.86 -1.99 19.85
N LEU A 13 16.76 -2.87 18.87
CA LEU A 13 17.03 -2.58 17.48
C LEU A 13 15.69 -2.58 16.70
N ALA A 14 15.33 -1.45 16.13
CA ALA A 14 14.16 -1.31 15.29
C ALA A 14 14.56 -0.91 13.87
N ALA A 15 14.10 -1.67 12.88
CA ALA A 15 14.36 -1.40 11.47
C ALA A 15 13.04 -1.22 10.71
N THR A 16 12.97 -0.21 9.87
CA THR A 16 11.82 0.04 8.99
C THR A 16 12.25 0.74 7.71
N ALA A 17 11.63 0.40 6.59
CA ALA A 17 11.82 1.12 5.33
C ALA A 17 11.16 2.51 5.34
N SER A 18 10.23 2.77 6.25
CA SER A 18 9.41 3.98 6.23
C SER A 18 8.75 4.28 7.58
N PRO A 19 9.40 5.07 8.44
CA PRO A 19 8.89 5.37 9.79
C PRO A 19 7.75 6.40 9.80
N GLY A 20 7.43 7.00 8.64
CA GLY A 20 6.40 8.03 8.50
C GLY A 20 6.97 9.41 8.18
N VAL A 21 6.07 10.35 7.85
CA VAL A 21 6.41 11.71 7.39
C VAL A 21 6.35 12.74 8.53
N LYS A 22 5.44 12.53 9.50
CA LYS A 22 5.22 13.48 10.60
C LYS A 22 6.24 13.29 11.70
N SER A 23 7.04 14.33 12.00
CA SER A 23 8.06 14.31 13.06
C SER A 23 7.49 13.86 14.41
N SER A 24 6.31 14.32 14.81
CA SER A 24 5.66 13.94 16.08
C SER A 24 5.39 12.44 16.18
N LYS A 25 4.95 11.79 15.08
CA LYS A 25 4.72 10.34 15.07
C LYS A 25 6.02 9.54 15.09
N VAL A 26 7.04 10.00 14.36
CA VAL A 26 8.36 9.37 14.38
C VAL A 26 8.96 9.48 15.79
N LEU A 27 8.88 10.64 16.42
CA LEU A 27 9.32 10.84 17.81
C LEU A 27 8.56 9.96 18.80
N GLU A 28 7.25 9.82 18.63
CA GLU A 28 6.43 8.92 19.46
C GLU A 28 6.93 7.47 19.39
N VAL A 29 7.23 6.96 18.18
CA VAL A 29 7.79 5.62 18.01
C VAL A 29 9.17 5.49 18.65
N ILE A 30 10.06 6.47 18.41
CA ILE A 30 11.40 6.53 19.00
C ILE A 30 11.32 6.48 20.53
N GLN A 31 10.44 7.28 21.10
CA GLN A 31 10.25 7.35 22.56
C GLN A 31 9.67 6.05 23.13
N ARG A 32 8.65 5.46 22.47
CA ARG A 32 8.02 4.21 22.92
C ARG A 32 8.99 3.04 22.92
N LEU A 33 9.89 2.98 21.93
CA LEU A 33 10.89 1.93 21.79
C LEU A 33 12.18 2.22 22.56
N GLY A 34 12.33 3.39 23.16
CA GLY A 34 13.55 3.80 23.86
C GLY A 34 14.77 3.94 22.94
N ILE A 35 14.56 4.33 21.67
CA ILE A 35 15.64 4.47 20.68
C ILE A 35 16.52 5.67 21.03
N GLU A 36 17.80 5.44 21.25
CA GLU A 36 18.77 6.48 21.58
C GLU A 36 19.53 7.00 20.37
N ARG A 37 19.66 6.18 19.32
CA ARG A 37 20.38 6.53 18.10
C ARG A 37 19.53 6.24 16.88
N LEU A 38 19.47 7.19 15.95
CA LEU A 38 18.80 7.05 14.69
C LEU A 38 19.83 6.94 13.56
N HIS A 39 19.78 5.83 12.83
CA HIS A 39 20.53 5.66 11.61
C HIS A 39 19.59 5.78 10.40
N VAL A 40 19.95 6.58 9.43
CA VAL A 40 19.17 6.78 8.20
C VAL A 40 20.06 6.43 7.02
N THR A 41 19.67 5.44 6.28
CA THR A 41 20.38 4.96 5.09
C THR A 41 19.48 5.16 3.87
N LYS A 42 20.05 5.61 2.80
CA LYS A 42 19.40 5.68 1.50
C LYS A 42 19.96 4.58 0.58
N ARG A 43 19.24 4.36 -0.52
CA ARG A 43 19.65 3.37 -1.51
C ARG A 43 20.95 3.76 -2.25
N ASP A 44 21.23 5.07 -2.36
CA ASP A 44 22.41 5.67 -2.95
C ASP A 44 23.59 5.86 -1.95
N ASP A 45 23.47 5.28 -0.74
CA ASP A 45 24.54 5.31 0.27
C ASP A 45 25.63 4.31 -0.09
N ASP A 46 26.89 4.76 -0.12
CA ASP A 46 28.06 3.96 -0.49
C ASP A 46 28.22 2.67 0.34
N LEU A 47 27.73 2.68 1.59
CA LEU A 47 27.81 1.52 2.48
C LEU A 47 26.85 0.40 2.11
N VAL A 48 25.74 0.69 1.44
CA VAL A 48 24.72 -0.30 1.08
C VAL A 48 24.66 -0.58 -0.41
N GLN A 49 25.13 0.34 -1.24
CA GLN A 49 25.11 0.20 -2.69
C GLN A 49 25.68 -1.14 -3.21
N PRO A 50 26.79 -1.68 -2.65
CA PRO A 50 27.32 -2.97 -3.07
C PRO A 50 26.41 -4.18 -2.78
N TYR A 51 25.44 -4.01 -1.90
CA TYR A 51 24.53 -5.08 -1.42
C TYR A 51 23.10 -4.96 -1.98
N ILE A 52 22.82 -3.94 -2.77
CA ILE A 52 21.51 -3.76 -3.39
C ILE A 52 21.61 -3.89 -4.90
N THR A 53 20.67 -4.64 -5.44
CA THR A 53 20.52 -4.81 -6.89
C THR A 53 19.97 -3.53 -7.54
N ALA A 54 20.26 -3.31 -8.81
CA ALA A 54 19.75 -2.16 -9.53
C ALA A 54 18.21 -2.18 -9.59
N MET A 55 17.60 -1.00 -9.44
CA MET A 55 16.17 -0.81 -9.61
C MET A 55 15.97 0.36 -10.56
N GLU A 56 15.46 0.06 -11.74
CA GLU A 56 15.08 1.08 -12.70
C GLU A 56 13.62 1.50 -12.44
N ILE A 57 13.36 2.80 -12.33
CA ILE A 57 12.01 3.34 -12.15
C ILE A 57 11.65 4.16 -13.38
N GLU A 58 10.76 3.60 -14.17
CA GLU A 58 10.25 4.22 -15.37
C GLU A 58 8.85 4.80 -15.15
N LYS A 59 8.65 6.06 -15.52
CA LYS A 59 7.36 6.73 -15.46
C LYS A 59 6.77 6.82 -16.85
N HIS A 60 5.58 6.28 -17.02
CA HIS A 60 4.83 6.34 -18.26
C HIS A 60 3.73 7.40 -18.16
N GLU A 61 3.97 8.55 -18.74
CA GLU A 61 3.01 9.65 -18.80
C GLU A 61 2.12 9.50 -20.04
N LEU A 62 0.84 9.23 -19.85
CA LEU A 62 -0.12 8.90 -20.88
C LEU A 62 -1.14 10.03 -21.04
N ASN A 63 -1.31 10.50 -22.27
CA ASN A 63 -2.41 11.39 -22.60
C ASN A 63 -3.69 10.57 -22.83
N LEU A 64 -4.83 11.08 -22.37
CA LEU A 64 -6.12 10.49 -22.70
C LEU A 64 -6.41 10.77 -24.19
N PRO A 65 -6.84 9.77 -24.96
CA PRO A 65 -7.27 9.96 -26.35
C PRO A 65 -8.49 10.87 -26.46
N ASP A 66 -8.68 11.50 -27.62
CA ASP A 66 -9.81 12.40 -27.86
C ASP A 66 -11.16 11.72 -27.63
N GLU A 67 -11.27 10.44 -28.01
CA GLU A 67 -12.48 9.63 -27.77
C GLU A 67 -12.81 9.54 -26.28
N MET A 68 -11.80 9.35 -25.41
CA MET A 68 -12.02 9.35 -23.96
C MET A 68 -12.43 10.72 -23.45
N LEU A 69 -11.84 11.79 -23.98
CA LEU A 69 -12.19 13.16 -23.58
C LEU A 69 -13.65 13.50 -23.98
N GLU A 70 -14.11 13.05 -25.15
CA GLU A 70 -15.50 13.20 -25.57
C GLU A 70 -16.47 12.42 -24.67
N ILE A 71 -16.11 11.20 -24.28
CA ILE A 71 -16.88 10.37 -23.35
C ILE A 71 -17.02 11.04 -21.98
N ILE A 72 -15.96 11.66 -21.51
CA ILE A 72 -15.88 12.28 -20.16
C ILE A 72 -16.59 13.64 -20.12
N ARG A 73 -16.62 14.37 -21.23
CA ARG A 73 -17.13 15.76 -21.30
C ARG A 73 -18.52 15.96 -20.67
N PRO A 74 -19.57 15.16 -20.99
CA PRO A 74 -20.89 15.36 -20.38
C PRO A 74 -20.90 15.21 -18.86
N MET A 75 -20.05 14.32 -18.31
CA MET A 75 -19.90 14.13 -16.87
C MET A 75 -19.22 15.31 -16.22
N ARG A 76 -18.22 15.93 -16.86
CA ARG A 76 -17.55 17.13 -16.35
C ARG A 76 -18.46 18.35 -16.36
N VAL A 77 -19.31 18.48 -17.39
CA VAL A 77 -20.32 19.54 -17.44
C VAL A 77 -21.27 19.41 -16.25
N LEU A 78 -21.81 18.20 -16.02
CA LEU A 78 -22.69 17.93 -14.87
C LEU A 78 -21.98 18.16 -13.53
N GLU A 79 -20.71 17.78 -13.38
CA GLU A 79 -19.91 18.04 -12.17
C GLU A 79 -19.78 19.54 -11.91
N SER A 80 -19.53 20.32 -12.98
CA SER A 80 -19.42 21.78 -12.90
C SER A 80 -20.72 22.44 -12.49
N GLU A 81 -21.85 22.02 -13.05
CA GLU A 81 -23.18 22.53 -12.72
C GLU A 81 -23.57 22.27 -11.26
N GLU A 82 -23.36 21.03 -10.78
CA GLU A 82 -23.63 20.67 -9.40
C GLU A 82 -22.72 21.42 -8.42
N ALA A 83 -21.45 21.57 -8.77
CA ALA A 83 -20.50 22.34 -7.97
C ALA A 83 -20.85 23.83 -7.90
N GLU A 84 -21.25 24.42 -9.00
CA GLU A 84 -21.67 25.82 -9.09
C GLU A 84 -22.92 26.09 -8.23
N PHE A 85 -23.90 25.19 -8.31
CA PHE A 85 -25.08 25.26 -7.45
C PHE A 85 -24.71 25.27 -5.96
N LEU A 86 -23.82 24.35 -5.54
CA LEU A 86 -23.36 24.24 -4.16
C LEU A 86 -22.53 25.45 -3.73
N ARG A 87 -21.75 26.05 -4.63
CA ARG A 87 -20.98 27.29 -4.36
C ARG A 87 -21.92 28.47 -4.15
N ARG A 88 -22.91 28.67 -5.00
CA ARG A 88 -23.93 29.72 -4.86
C ARG A 88 -24.71 29.59 -3.54
N GLY A 89 -24.95 28.36 -3.11
CA GLY A 89 -25.58 28.07 -1.81
C GLY A 89 -24.67 28.24 -0.59
N GLY A 90 -23.36 28.49 -0.78
CA GLY A 90 -22.38 28.61 0.30
C GLY A 90 -21.94 27.27 0.91
N PHE A 91 -22.31 26.13 0.31
CA PHE A 91 -21.95 24.81 0.81
C PHE A 91 -20.58 24.32 0.31
N LEU A 92 -20.22 24.65 -0.93
CA LEU A 92 -18.91 24.33 -1.50
C LEU A 92 -18.08 25.62 -1.63
N THR A 93 -16.83 25.59 -1.17
CA THR A 93 -15.90 26.72 -1.24
C THR A 93 -14.78 26.44 -2.23
N GLY A 94 -14.18 27.52 -2.74
CA GLY A 94 -13.09 27.46 -3.73
C GLY A 94 -13.58 27.33 -5.15
N SER A 95 -12.80 27.88 -6.08
CA SER A 95 -13.07 27.84 -7.53
C SER A 95 -12.26 26.78 -8.27
N GLY A 96 -11.37 26.07 -7.55
CA GLY A 96 -10.48 25.07 -8.15
C GLY A 96 -11.14 23.72 -8.41
N ARG A 97 -10.31 22.75 -8.78
CA ARG A 97 -10.71 21.35 -8.97
C ARG A 97 -11.43 20.81 -7.74
N ILE A 98 -12.50 20.09 -7.97
CA ILE A 98 -13.24 19.41 -6.91
C ILE A 98 -12.37 18.28 -6.35
N THR A 99 -12.31 18.19 -5.03
CA THR A 99 -11.58 17.15 -4.31
C THR A 99 -12.51 16.43 -3.35
N THR A 100 -12.18 15.20 -3.00
CA THR A 100 -12.92 14.44 -1.98
C THR A 100 -13.02 15.22 -0.66
N ALA A 101 -11.94 15.89 -0.24
CA ALA A 101 -11.93 16.73 0.96
C ALA A 101 -12.91 17.91 0.87
N ALA A 102 -13.00 18.57 -0.29
CA ALA A 102 -13.96 19.65 -0.50
C ALA A 102 -15.42 19.15 -0.45
N ILE A 103 -15.69 17.97 -0.99
CA ILE A 103 -17.00 17.31 -0.93
C ILE A 103 -17.37 16.95 0.52
N GLU A 104 -16.42 16.43 1.30
CA GLU A 104 -16.62 16.12 2.72
C GLU A 104 -16.91 17.35 3.55
N GLU A 105 -16.19 18.46 3.30
CA GLU A 105 -16.41 19.71 3.97
C GLU A 105 -17.78 20.32 3.60
N ALA A 106 -18.18 20.24 2.32
CA ALA A 106 -19.51 20.61 1.88
C ALA A 106 -20.60 19.81 2.61
N GLN A 107 -20.40 18.50 2.80
CA GLN A 107 -21.31 17.64 3.54
C GLN A 107 -21.48 18.09 5.00
N LYS A 108 -20.37 18.46 5.68
CA LYS A 108 -20.44 18.97 7.06
C LYS A 108 -21.25 20.26 7.13
N ARG A 109 -21.08 21.16 6.17
CA ARG A 109 -21.84 22.41 6.11
C ARG A 109 -23.31 22.17 5.87
N ALA A 110 -23.65 21.24 4.96
CA ALA A 110 -25.05 20.87 4.72
C ALA A 110 -25.69 20.25 5.98
N SER A 111 -24.98 19.36 6.66
CA SER A 111 -25.46 18.76 7.91
C SER A 111 -25.66 19.80 9.02
N ALA A 112 -24.74 20.77 9.14
CA ALA A 112 -24.87 21.87 10.09
C ALA A 112 -26.05 22.81 9.77
N ALA A 113 -26.35 23.06 8.48
CA ALA A 113 -27.52 23.81 8.04
C ALA A 113 -28.82 23.09 8.39
N ILE A 114 -28.91 21.79 8.15
CA ILE A 114 -30.04 20.94 8.54
C ILE A 114 -30.25 21.02 10.06
N GLY A 115 -29.20 20.90 10.86
CA GLY A 115 -29.26 20.99 12.32
C GLY A 115 -29.78 22.35 12.85
N ARG A 116 -29.67 23.42 12.06
CA ARG A 116 -30.24 24.74 12.35
C ARG A 116 -31.62 24.96 11.77
N GLY A 117 -32.24 23.94 11.15
CA GLY A 117 -33.54 24.04 10.53
C GLY A 117 -33.54 24.73 9.15
N ASP A 118 -32.38 24.95 8.51
CA ASP A 118 -32.31 25.52 7.17
C ASP A 118 -32.67 24.46 6.11
N ALA A 119 -33.81 24.65 5.47
CA ALA A 119 -34.33 23.73 4.45
C ALA A 119 -33.36 23.55 3.25
N ARG A 120 -32.54 24.56 2.93
CA ARG A 120 -31.53 24.49 1.85
C ARG A 120 -30.51 23.41 2.12
N GLY A 121 -30.25 23.06 3.40
CA GLY A 121 -29.33 21.97 3.77
C GLY A 121 -29.74 20.62 3.23
N TYR A 122 -31.05 20.31 3.14
CA TYR A 122 -31.52 19.03 2.59
C TYR A 122 -31.27 18.92 1.10
N ASP A 123 -31.54 19.98 0.32
CA ASP A 123 -31.26 19.96 -1.12
C ASP A 123 -29.74 19.92 -1.39
N ALA A 124 -28.96 20.67 -0.63
CA ALA A 124 -27.49 20.62 -0.70
C ALA A 124 -26.96 19.21 -0.39
N ALA A 125 -27.43 18.55 0.68
CA ALA A 125 -27.00 17.20 1.04
C ALA A 125 -27.34 16.16 -0.06
N LYS A 126 -28.47 16.33 -0.73
CA LYS A 126 -28.89 15.52 -1.87
C LYS A 126 -27.92 15.68 -3.05
N ARG A 127 -27.61 16.92 -3.44
CA ARG A 127 -26.69 17.23 -4.56
C ARG A 127 -25.24 16.84 -4.25
N ILE A 128 -24.79 17.03 -3.01
CA ILE A 128 -23.47 16.58 -2.56
C ILE A 128 -23.34 15.05 -2.68
N GLY A 129 -24.43 14.30 -2.40
CA GLY A 129 -24.45 12.86 -2.63
C GLY A 129 -24.28 12.47 -4.09
N ASP A 130 -24.90 13.20 -5.01
CA ASP A 130 -24.75 12.99 -6.46
C ASP A 130 -23.34 13.42 -6.93
N LEU A 131 -22.87 14.59 -6.49
CA LEU A 131 -21.53 15.10 -6.79
C LEU A 131 -20.44 14.12 -6.35
N ARG A 132 -20.58 13.49 -5.17
CA ARG A 132 -19.64 12.47 -4.70
C ARG A 132 -19.58 11.25 -5.63
N ARG A 133 -20.74 10.76 -6.09
CA ARG A 133 -20.82 9.62 -7.02
C ARG A 133 -20.27 9.99 -8.40
N LEU A 134 -20.58 11.19 -8.87
CA LEU A 134 -20.11 11.72 -10.13
C LEU A 134 -18.59 11.92 -10.13
N HIS A 135 -18.06 12.51 -9.07
CA HIS A 135 -16.62 12.68 -8.86
C HIS A 135 -15.89 11.32 -8.88
N ARG A 136 -16.47 10.31 -8.23
CA ARG A 136 -15.95 8.94 -8.28
C ARG A 136 -16.00 8.34 -9.68
N LEU A 137 -17.07 8.55 -10.44
CA LEU A 137 -17.20 8.09 -11.81
C LEU A 137 -16.15 8.74 -12.72
N LEU A 138 -15.96 10.05 -12.57
CA LEU A 138 -14.91 10.80 -13.28
C LEU A 138 -13.50 10.32 -12.93
N ASP A 139 -13.21 10.11 -11.65
CA ASP A 139 -11.92 9.54 -11.24
C ASP A 139 -11.65 8.17 -11.92
N LEU A 140 -12.66 7.32 -12.02
CA LEU A 140 -12.53 6.03 -12.69
C LEU A 140 -12.32 6.18 -14.20
N LEU A 141 -13.08 7.04 -14.86
CA LEU A 141 -12.92 7.32 -16.29
C LEU A 141 -11.53 7.90 -16.61
N ASP A 142 -11.08 8.84 -15.80
CA ASP A 142 -9.80 9.54 -15.97
C ASP A 142 -8.58 8.66 -15.72
N THR A 143 -8.67 7.66 -14.80
CA THR A 143 -7.49 6.95 -14.30
C THR A 143 -7.53 5.44 -14.46
N GLN A 144 -8.74 4.83 -14.53
CA GLN A 144 -8.90 3.39 -14.59
C GLN A 144 -9.49 2.89 -15.93
N GLY A 145 -10.18 3.76 -16.63
CA GLY A 145 -10.75 3.48 -17.95
C GLY A 145 -12.26 3.24 -17.96
N LEU A 146 -12.76 3.08 -19.17
CA LEU A 146 -14.19 2.96 -19.49
C LEU A 146 -14.82 1.73 -18.82
N LYS A 147 -14.17 0.57 -18.93
CA LYS A 147 -14.72 -0.69 -18.39
C LYS A 147 -14.88 -0.64 -16.88
N CYS A 148 -13.92 -0.07 -16.15
CA CYS A 148 -14.01 0.09 -14.70
C CYS A 148 -15.14 1.04 -14.29
N ALA A 149 -15.36 2.12 -15.04
CA ALA A 149 -16.46 3.05 -14.83
C ALA A 149 -17.82 2.39 -15.07
N ILE A 150 -17.94 1.58 -16.11
CA ILE A 150 -19.16 0.79 -16.39
C ILE A 150 -19.41 -0.22 -15.28
N MET A 151 -18.40 -0.98 -14.85
CA MET A 151 -18.53 -1.94 -13.75
C MET A 151 -19.00 -1.27 -12.44
N TYR A 152 -18.52 -0.06 -12.16
CA TYR A 152 -18.98 0.73 -11.03
C TYR A 152 -20.48 1.06 -11.13
N LEU A 153 -20.96 1.53 -12.30
CA LEU A 153 -22.36 1.88 -12.53
C LEU A 153 -23.27 0.65 -12.56
N GLU A 154 -22.84 -0.45 -13.17
CA GLU A 154 -23.62 -1.71 -13.21
C GLU A 154 -23.82 -2.27 -11.79
N ARG A 155 -22.81 -2.20 -10.95
CA ARG A 155 -22.92 -2.57 -9.55
C ARG A 155 -23.89 -1.66 -8.79
N ALA A 156 -23.84 -0.35 -9.08
CA ALA A 156 -24.78 0.60 -8.50
C ALA A 156 -26.24 0.32 -8.91
N ARG A 157 -26.50 -0.31 -10.08
CA ARG A 157 -27.85 -0.71 -10.51
C ARG A 157 -28.48 -1.77 -9.62
N SER A 158 -27.69 -2.63 -9.02
CA SER A 158 -28.19 -3.66 -8.08
C SER A 158 -28.52 -3.09 -6.69
N ASP A 159 -28.14 -1.83 -6.42
CA ASP A 159 -28.43 -1.15 -5.17
C ASP A 159 -29.91 -0.72 -5.14
N THR A 160 -30.60 -1.00 -4.04
CA THR A 160 -32.00 -0.61 -3.82
C THR A 160 -32.15 0.81 -3.29
N ASP A 161 -31.05 1.47 -2.88
CA ASP A 161 -31.06 2.82 -2.31
C ASP A 161 -31.61 3.86 -3.29
N ARG A 162 -32.56 4.63 -2.79
CA ARG A 162 -33.24 5.70 -3.55
C ARG A 162 -32.29 6.76 -4.11
N LYS A 163 -31.21 7.07 -3.38
CA LYS A 163 -30.20 8.05 -3.79
C LYS A 163 -29.37 7.53 -4.96
N THR A 164 -29.04 6.25 -4.95
CA THR A 164 -28.31 5.59 -6.04
C THR A 164 -29.17 5.50 -7.29
N LYS A 165 -30.45 5.11 -7.17
CA LYS A 165 -31.40 5.09 -8.31
C LYS A 165 -31.56 6.46 -8.95
N ARG A 166 -31.66 7.52 -8.13
CA ARG A 166 -31.71 8.90 -8.62
C ARG A 166 -30.45 9.28 -9.39
N PHE A 167 -29.26 9.01 -8.85
CA PHE A 167 -27.99 9.26 -9.54
C PHE A 167 -27.93 8.57 -10.90
N LEU A 168 -28.32 7.31 -10.98
CA LEU A 168 -28.36 6.55 -12.23
C LEU A 168 -29.39 7.09 -13.23
N SER A 169 -30.43 7.79 -12.78
CA SER A 169 -31.45 8.43 -13.63
C SER A 169 -31.04 9.80 -14.17
N LEU A 170 -29.91 10.37 -13.72
CA LEU A 170 -29.40 11.61 -14.29
C LEU A 170 -29.12 11.41 -15.78
N SER A 171 -29.57 12.36 -16.61
CA SER A 171 -29.54 12.23 -18.09
C SER A 171 -28.15 11.85 -18.60
N ALA A 172 -27.11 12.55 -18.16
CA ALA A 172 -25.74 12.26 -18.57
C ALA A 172 -25.31 10.84 -18.18
N VAL A 173 -25.60 10.38 -16.93
CA VAL A 173 -25.21 9.06 -16.42
C VAL A 173 -25.97 7.94 -17.15
N SER A 174 -27.29 8.10 -17.33
CA SER A 174 -28.13 7.10 -18.00
C SER A 174 -27.80 6.97 -19.48
N SER A 175 -27.52 8.08 -20.16
CA SER A 175 -27.08 8.09 -21.57
C SER A 175 -25.70 7.46 -21.73
N PHE A 176 -24.75 7.82 -20.87
CA PHE A 176 -23.43 7.19 -20.83
C PHE A 176 -23.52 5.66 -20.71
N LEU A 177 -24.28 5.16 -19.73
CA LEU A 177 -24.37 3.73 -19.51
C LEU A 177 -25.05 3.00 -20.68
N ARG A 178 -26.06 3.62 -21.31
CA ARG A 178 -26.76 3.06 -22.48
C ARG A 178 -25.83 2.99 -23.69
N GLU A 179 -25.01 4.01 -23.93
CA GLU A 179 -24.17 4.14 -25.11
C GLU A 179 -22.87 3.33 -25.01
N TYR A 180 -22.22 3.34 -23.85
CA TYR A 180 -20.85 2.81 -23.70
C TYR A 180 -20.76 1.45 -23.02
N ARG A 181 -21.87 0.87 -22.58
CA ARG A 181 -21.91 -0.43 -21.87
C ARG A 181 -21.17 -1.55 -22.61
N THR A 182 -21.32 -1.63 -23.91
CA THR A 182 -20.76 -2.67 -24.79
C THR A 182 -19.54 -2.23 -25.58
N LYS A 183 -19.15 -0.96 -25.48
CA LYS A 183 -18.01 -0.40 -26.23
C LYS A 183 -16.68 -0.94 -25.67
N ASP A 184 -15.68 -0.95 -26.52
CA ASP A 184 -14.34 -1.35 -26.15
C ASP A 184 -13.64 -0.34 -25.22
N GLU A 185 -12.52 -0.74 -24.63
CA GLU A 185 -11.71 0.14 -23.79
C GLU A 185 -10.94 1.13 -24.67
N HIS A 186 -11.02 2.41 -24.32
CA HIS A 186 -10.30 3.48 -25.00
C HIS A 186 -9.17 4.08 -24.15
N HIS A 187 -9.10 3.71 -22.86
CA HIS A 187 -8.05 4.22 -21.99
C HIS A 187 -6.71 3.53 -22.30
N PRO A 188 -5.57 4.28 -22.42
CA PRO A 188 -4.31 3.72 -22.89
C PRO A 188 -3.61 2.79 -21.90
N LYS A 189 -3.90 2.88 -20.59
CA LYS A 189 -3.22 2.07 -19.56
C LYS A 189 -3.36 0.56 -19.74
N PRO A 190 -4.55 -0.02 -20.04
CA PRO A 190 -4.67 -1.47 -20.18
C PRO A 190 -3.78 -2.05 -21.29
N ALA A 191 -3.71 -1.38 -22.44
CA ALA A 191 -2.85 -1.80 -23.55
C ALA A 191 -1.36 -1.75 -23.16
N LEU A 192 -0.94 -0.67 -22.51
CA LEU A 192 0.44 -0.53 -22.02
C LEU A 192 0.77 -1.60 -20.95
N VAL A 193 -0.18 -1.95 -20.09
CA VAL A 193 0.05 -3.04 -19.11
C VAL A 193 0.35 -4.36 -19.80
N VAL A 194 -0.39 -4.71 -20.85
CA VAL A 194 -0.13 -5.94 -21.63
C VAL A 194 1.28 -5.91 -22.23
N GLU A 195 1.69 -4.79 -22.80
CA GLU A 195 3.04 -4.61 -23.36
C GLU A 195 4.12 -4.80 -22.29
N LEU A 196 3.99 -4.11 -21.15
CA LEU A 196 4.95 -4.17 -20.04
C LEU A 196 5.00 -5.56 -19.41
N VAL A 197 3.86 -6.25 -19.29
CA VAL A 197 3.80 -7.63 -18.82
C VAL A 197 4.56 -8.55 -19.76
N LYS A 198 4.33 -8.46 -21.07
CA LYS A 198 5.07 -9.27 -22.07
C LYS A 198 6.57 -9.02 -22.00
N LYS A 199 6.97 -7.75 -21.83
CA LYS A 199 8.40 -7.39 -21.61
C LYS A 199 8.96 -8.01 -20.34
N GLY A 200 8.23 -7.89 -19.21
CA GLY A 200 8.66 -8.41 -17.91
C GLY A 200 8.68 -9.94 -17.79
N LEU A 201 7.92 -10.64 -18.65
CA LEU A 201 7.88 -12.10 -18.73
C LEU A 201 8.94 -12.69 -19.69
N SER A 202 9.83 -11.87 -20.26
CA SER A 202 10.91 -12.40 -21.11
C SER A 202 11.78 -13.37 -20.31
N GLY A 203 11.86 -14.63 -20.78
CA GLY A 203 12.44 -15.75 -20.05
C GLY A 203 11.46 -16.32 -19.01
N GLU A 204 11.94 -16.58 -17.81
CA GLU A 204 11.15 -17.06 -16.67
C GLU A 204 10.75 -15.93 -15.70
N GLY A 205 10.55 -14.71 -16.23
CA GLY A 205 10.26 -13.53 -15.44
C GLY A 205 8.90 -13.61 -14.73
N LYS A 206 8.77 -12.87 -13.64
CA LYS A 206 7.54 -12.71 -12.86
C LYS A 206 7.17 -11.25 -12.74
N VAL A 207 5.87 -10.95 -12.88
CA VAL A 207 5.37 -9.57 -12.84
C VAL A 207 4.33 -9.40 -11.74
N ILE A 208 4.40 -8.29 -10.99
CA ILE A 208 3.34 -7.90 -10.06
C ILE A 208 2.73 -6.58 -10.53
N ILE A 209 1.41 -6.55 -10.65
CA ILE A 209 0.65 -5.34 -10.97
C ILE A 209 -0.09 -4.90 -9.72
N PHE A 210 0.14 -3.66 -9.27
CA PHE A 210 -0.59 -3.07 -8.16
C PHE A 210 -1.61 -2.05 -8.65
N THR A 211 -2.84 -2.15 -8.13
CA THR A 211 -3.89 -1.15 -8.32
C THR A 211 -4.67 -0.90 -7.02
N GLU A 212 -5.31 0.25 -6.90
CA GLU A 212 -6.16 0.61 -5.74
C GLU A 212 -7.53 -0.08 -5.80
N TYR A 213 -8.00 -0.43 -7.01
CA TYR A 213 -9.39 -0.79 -7.27
C TYR A 213 -9.56 -2.26 -7.67
N ARG A 214 -10.51 -2.96 -7.01
CA ARG A 214 -10.86 -4.35 -7.38
C ARG A 214 -11.41 -4.47 -8.79
N ASP A 215 -12.17 -3.46 -9.25
CA ASP A 215 -12.69 -3.44 -10.62
C ASP A 215 -11.56 -3.44 -11.64
N THR A 216 -10.48 -2.73 -11.35
CA THR A 216 -9.28 -2.73 -12.18
C THR A 216 -8.59 -4.09 -12.15
N VAL A 217 -8.50 -4.74 -10.97
CA VAL A 217 -8.00 -6.11 -10.89
C VAL A 217 -8.84 -7.04 -11.78
N ASP A 218 -10.17 -7.02 -11.62
CA ASP A 218 -11.07 -7.90 -12.37
C ASP A 218 -11.04 -7.62 -13.88
N ASN A 219 -10.88 -6.35 -14.29
CA ASN A 219 -10.71 -5.98 -15.69
C ASN A 219 -9.37 -6.43 -16.27
N LEU A 220 -8.28 -6.23 -15.54
CA LEU A 220 -6.94 -6.66 -15.96
C LEU A 220 -6.84 -8.20 -16.04
N MET A 221 -7.47 -8.92 -15.10
CA MET A 221 -7.55 -10.38 -15.18
C MET A 221 -8.15 -10.83 -16.50
N ARG A 222 -9.32 -10.28 -16.90
CA ARG A 222 -9.97 -10.62 -18.17
C ARG A 222 -9.11 -10.33 -19.40
N ILE A 223 -8.37 -9.21 -19.39
CA ILE A 223 -7.49 -8.83 -20.48
C ILE A 223 -6.31 -9.78 -20.56
N LEU A 224 -5.64 -10.03 -19.44
CA LEU A 224 -4.44 -10.85 -19.39
C LEU A 224 -4.69 -12.34 -19.60
N GLU A 225 -5.86 -12.87 -19.20
CA GLU A 225 -6.30 -14.24 -19.47
C GLU A 225 -6.44 -14.56 -20.98
N ASN A 226 -6.66 -13.54 -21.80
CA ASN A 226 -6.76 -13.68 -23.25
C ASN A 226 -5.40 -13.63 -23.98
N GLU A 227 -4.32 -13.33 -23.26
CA GLU A 227 -2.98 -13.19 -23.84
C GLU A 227 -2.18 -14.49 -23.70
N SER A 228 -1.61 -14.95 -24.78
CA SER A 228 -0.83 -16.20 -24.81
C SER A 228 0.43 -16.08 -23.94
N GLY A 229 0.70 -17.09 -23.14
CA GLY A 229 1.86 -17.17 -22.26
C GLY A 229 1.72 -16.38 -20.94
N ILE A 230 0.59 -15.70 -20.72
CA ILE A 230 0.29 -15.01 -19.48
C ILE A 230 -0.63 -15.85 -18.61
N MET A 231 -0.21 -16.13 -17.39
CA MET A 231 -0.98 -16.86 -16.38
C MET A 231 -1.25 -15.93 -15.19
N PRO A 232 -2.32 -15.11 -15.25
CA PRO A 232 -2.58 -14.12 -14.23
C PRO A 232 -3.21 -14.74 -12.99
N GLY A 233 -2.86 -14.20 -11.82
CA GLY A 233 -3.45 -14.54 -10.53
C GLY A 233 -4.04 -13.31 -9.84
N ARG A 234 -5.27 -13.44 -9.37
CA ARG A 234 -5.99 -12.38 -8.63
C ARG A 234 -5.56 -12.37 -7.18
N PHE A 235 -5.23 -11.17 -6.63
CA PHE A 235 -4.82 -11.02 -5.25
C PHE A 235 -5.45 -9.78 -4.60
N VAL A 236 -6.48 -9.98 -3.78
CA VAL A 236 -7.27 -8.91 -3.17
C VAL A 236 -7.49 -9.14 -1.67
N GLY A 237 -7.90 -8.06 -0.97
CA GLY A 237 -8.15 -8.11 0.47
C GLY A 237 -9.33 -8.97 0.88
N GLN A 238 -9.34 -9.36 2.16
CA GLN A 238 -10.34 -10.26 2.76
C GLN A 238 -11.74 -9.64 2.85
N ALA A 239 -11.83 -8.33 3.10
CA ALA A 239 -13.11 -7.67 3.26
C ALA A 239 -13.97 -7.75 1.99
N SER A 240 -15.17 -8.30 2.09
CA SER A 240 -16.17 -8.24 1.02
C SER A 240 -16.94 -6.92 1.10
N LYS A 241 -17.26 -6.32 -0.05
CA LYS A 241 -18.01 -5.06 -0.12
C LYS A 241 -19.05 -5.15 -1.24
N GLY A 242 -20.31 -5.30 -0.86
CA GLY A 242 -21.39 -5.55 -1.80
C GLY A 242 -21.13 -6.84 -2.61
N SER A 243 -21.21 -6.77 -3.93
CA SER A 243 -20.94 -7.90 -4.84
C SER A 243 -19.45 -8.21 -5.02
N GLN A 244 -18.54 -7.39 -4.49
CA GLN A 244 -17.09 -7.63 -4.57
C GLN A 244 -16.65 -8.58 -3.46
N ILE A 245 -16.40 -9.83 -3.81
CA ILE A 245 -15.96 -10.86 -2.88
C ILE A 245 -14.47 -10.66 -2.58
N GLY A 246 -14.12 -10.65 -1.28
CA GLY A 246 -12.73 -10.69 -0.81
C GLY A 246 -12.14 -12.08 -0.89
N MET A 247 -10.82 -12.19 -0.79
CA MET A 247 -10.11 -13.47 -0.69
C MET A 247 -9.85 -13.81 0.79
N LYS A 248 -10.17 -15.02 1.20
CA LYS A 248 -9.81 -15.51 2.54
C LYS A 248 -8.29 -15.66 2.66
N GLN A 249 -7.77 -15.61 3.87
CA GLN A 249 -6.32 -15.71 4.11
C GLN A 249 -5.70 -16.99 3.50
N LYS A 250 -6.39 -18.11 3.60
CA LYS A 250 -5.94 -19.38 2.99
C LYS A 250 -5.83 -19.28 1.46
N GLU A 251 -6.78 -18.61 0.83
CA GLU A 251 -6.77 -18.38 -0.62
C GLU A 251 -5.63 -17.44 -1.03
N GLN A 252 -5.36 -16.42 -0.21
CA GLN A 252 -4.24 -15.52 -0.43
C GLN A 252 -2.91 -16.26 -0.36
N ILE A 253 -2.70 -17.10 0.65
CA ILE A 253 -1.49 -17.93 0.79
C ILE A 253 -1.34 -18.86 -0.42
N ALA A 254 -2.40 -19.58 -0.79
CA ALA A 254 -2.37 -20.48 -1.94
C ALA A 254 -2.03 -19.75 -3.26
N GLN A 255 -2.53 -18.53 -3.47
CA GLN A 255 -2.17 -17.72 -4.64
C GLN A 255 -0.69 -17.33 -4.64
N LEU A 256 -0.13 -16.99 -3.47
CA LEU A 256 1.30 -16.67 -3.37
C LEU A 256 2.18 -17.89 -3.60
N ASP A 257 1.76 -19.07 -3.15
CA ASP A 257 2.49 -20.33 -3.38
C ASP A 257 2.47 -20.67 -4.88
N ARG A 258 1.33 -20.61 -5.55
CA ARG A 258 1.22 -20.75 -7.00
C ARG A 258 2.11 -19.79 -7.78
N PHE A 259 2.23 -18.54 -7.29
CA PHE A 259 3.12 -17.53 -7.88
C PHE A 259 4.60 -17.86 -7.62
N ARG A 260 4.96 -18.44 -6.43
CA ARG A 260 6.32 -18.94 -6.16
C ARG A 260 6.70 -20.10 -7.07
N GLU A 261 5.79 -21.04 -7.27
CA GLU A 261 5.98 -22.26 -8.06
C GLU A 261 5.97 -22.00 -9.57
N GLY A 262 5.53 -20.80 -10.01
CA GLY A 262 5.47 -20.45 -11.43
C GLY A 262 4.20 -20.88 -12.16
N GLU A 263 3.21 -21.46 -11.45
CA GLU A 263 1.88 -21.70 -12.02
C GLU A 263 1.16 -20.41 -12.42
N ILE A 264 1.50 -19.32 -11.72
CA ILE A 264 1.09 -17.94 -12.01
C ILE A 264 2.36 -17.15 -12.27
N ASN A 265 2.44 -16.45 -13.39
CA ASN A 265 3.57 -15.59 -13.73
C ASN A 265 3.26 -14.09 -13.61
N VAL A 266 1.97 -13.72 -13.50
CA VAL A 266 1.53 -12.34 -13.26
C VAL A 266 0.60 -12.30 -12.06
N LEU A 267 0.92 -11.51 -11.03
CA LEU A 267 0.06 -11.30 -9.88
C LEU A 267 -0.60 -9.93 -9.97
N VAL A 268 -1.94 -9.89 -10.10
CA VAL A 268 -2.72 -8.65 -10.13
C VAL A 268 -3.28 -8.38 -8.73
N ALA A 269 -2.71 -7.38 -8.04
CA ALA A 269 -2.91 -7.18 -6.61
C ALA A 269 -3.51 -5.81 -6.26
N THR A 270 -4.35 -5.79 -5.21
CA THR A 270 -4.68 -4.56 -4.50
C THR A 270 -3.66 -4.28 -3.39
N SER A 271 -3.86 -3.22 -2.61
CA SER A 271 -2.99 -2.79 -1.50
C SER A 271 -2.68 -3.85 -0.43
N VAL A 272 -3.38 -4.96 -0.41
CA VAL A 272 -3.14 -6.08 0.53
C VAL A 272 -1.78 -6.75 0.29
N GLY A 273 -1.23 -6.68 -0.92
CA GLY A 273 0.12 -7.15 -1.22
C GLY A 273 1.24 -6.27 -0.65
N GLU A 274 0.93 -5.22 0.09
CA GLU A 274 1.91 -4.26 0.62
C GLU A 274 2.52 -4.71 1.96
N GLU A 275 1.70 -5.17 2.90
CA GLU A 275 2.10 -5.48 4.29
C GLU A 275 1.49 -6.79 4.79
N GLY A 276 2.20 -7.48 5.66
CA GLY A 276 1.68 -8.60 6.45
C GLY A 276 1.70 -9.96 5.76
N LEU A 277 1.98 -10.03 4.46
CA LEU A 277 2.17 -11.28 3.72
C LEU A 277 3.54 -11.28 3.05
N ASP A 278 4.18 -12.43 3.06
CA ASP A 278 5.45 -12.64 2.34
C ASP A 278 5.18 -12.81 0.84
N VAL A 279 4.93 -11.69 0.17
CA VAL A 279 4.76 -11.65 -1.29
C VAL A 279 6.13 -11.87 -1.93
N PRO A 280 6.27 -12.89 -2.79
CA PRO A 280 7.52 -13.20 -3.45
C PRO A 280 8.07 -12.01 -4.24
N ALA A 281 9.38 -12.02 -4.48
CA ALA A 281 9.99 -11.04 -5.38
C ALA A 281 9.53 -11.28 -6.82
N ALA A 282 9.43 -10.21 -7.59
CA ALA A 282 9.15 -10.21 -9.02
C ALA A 282 10.26 -9.50 -9.77
N ASP A 283 10.44 -9.82 -11.02
CA ASP A 283 11.43 -9.17 -11.89
C ASP A 283 10.93 -7.77 -12.32
N SER A 284 9.61 -7.62 -12.50
CA SER A 284 8.99 -6.33 -12.81
C SER A 284 7.79 -6.03 -11.92
N VAL A 285 7.64 -4.77 -11.52
CA VAL A 285 6.50 -4.24 -10.78
C VAL A 285 5.83 -3.12 -11.56
N ILE A 286 4.54 -3.25 -11.82
CA ILE A 286 3.75 -2.23 -12.49
C ILE A 286 2.79 -1.58 -11.48
N LEU A 287 2.94 -0.28 -11.27
CA LEU A 287 1.98 0.53 -10.51
C LEU A 287 0.97 1.12 -11.50
N TYR A 288 -0.24 0.56 -11.54
CA TYR A 288 -1.30 0.98 -12.47
C TYR A 288 -1.73 2.43 -12.26
N GLU A 289 -1.59 2.93 -11.03
CA GLU A 289 -1.70 4.34 -10.67
C GLU A 289 -0.67 4.71 -9.61
N PRO A 290 -0.31 6.00 -9.50
CA PRO A 290 0.57 6.50 -8.46
C PRO A 290 -0.02 6.31 -7.07
N VAL A 291 0.82 5.98 -6.11
CA VAL A 291 0.42 5.71 -4.74
C VAL A 291 0.49 6.99 -3.89
N PRO A 292 -0.60 7.40 -3.22
CA PRO A 292 -0.63 8.65 -2.46
C PRO A 292 0.25 8.65 -1.20
N SER A 293 0.64 7.48 -0.71
CA SER A 293 1.47 7.31 0.48
C SER A 293 2.92 7.00 0.10
N ALA A 294 3.86 7.81 0.55
CA ALA A 294 5.29 7.54 0.37
C ALA A 294 5.69 6.16 0.92
N ILE A 295 5.11 5.78 2.07
CA ILE A 295 5.32 4.47 2.70
C ILE A 295 4.91 3.34 1.75
N ARG A 296 3.68 3.38 1.25
CA ARG A 296 3.16 2.37 0.33
C ARG A 296 3.91 2.34 -0.99
N ALA A 297 4.31 3.50 -1.52
CA ALA A 297 5.12 3.58 -2.73
C ALA A 297 6.46 2.85 -2.56
N ILE A 298 7.13 3.04 -1.42
CA ILE A 298 8.38 2.36 -1.09
C ILE A 298 8.16 0.85 -0.93
N GLN A 299 7.09 0.44 -0.23
CA GLN A 299 6.77 -0.97 -0.01
C GLN A 299 6.44 -1.72 -1.30
N ARG A 300 5.68 -1.11 -2.22
CA ARG A 300 5.36 -1.68 -3.53
C ARG A 300 6.60 -1.80 -4.41
N ARG A 301 7.40 -0.75 -4.52
CA ARG A 301 8.68 -0.78 -5.25
C ARG A 301 9.64 -1.83 -4.71
N GLY A 302 9.69 -2.02 -3.40
CA GLY A 302 10.52 -3.03 -2.74
C GLY A 302 10.10 -4.49 -2.96
N ARG A 303 9.14 -4.77 -3.84
CA ARG A 303 8.79 -6.15 -4.26
C ARG A 303 9.63 -6.64 -5.43
N THR A 304 10.40 -5.77 -6.06
CA THR A 304 11.40 -6.13 -7.07
C THR A 304 12.81 -5.74 -6.62
N ALA A 305 13.82 -6.08 -7.39
CA ALA A 305 15.22 -5.79 -7.13
C ALA A 305 15.71 -6.29 -5.75
N ARG A 306 15.30 -7.49 -5.33
CA ARG A 306 15.77 -8.12 -4.08
C ARG A 306 17.00 -8.98 -4.27
N GLN A 307 17.02 -9.78 -5.33
CA GLN A 307 18.11 -10.72 -5.65
C GLN A 307 18.69 -10.51 -7.04
N LYS A 308 17.90 -9.95 -7.97
CA LYS A 308 18.29 -9.59 -9.33
C LYS A 308 17.86 -8.14 -9.57
N ASP A 309 18.43 -7.52 -10.61
CA ASP A 309 17.94 -6.22 -11.08
C ASP A 309 16.46 -6.29 -11.44
N GLY A 310 15.76 -5.21 -11.19
CA GLY A 310 14.31 -5.21 -11.38
C GLY A 310 13.76 -3.85 -11.80
N ASP A 311 12.67 -3.91 -12.56
CA ASP A 311 12.02 -2.73 -13.13
C ASP A 311 10.76 -2.35 -12.36
N VAL A 312 10.55 -1.05 -12.21
CA VAL A 312 9.32 -0.50 -11.65
C VAL A 312 8.71 0.48 -12.64
N HIS A 313 7.53 0.16 -13.16
CA HIS A 313 6.78 1.03 -14.06
C HIS A 313 5.66 1.73 -13.31
N ILE A 314 5.55 3.05 -13.46
CA ILE A 314 4.49 3.87 -12.85
C ILE A 314 3.66 4.48 -13.96
N LEU A 315 2.39 4.10 -14.06
CA LEU A 315 1.48 4.62 -15.09
C LEU A 315 0.77 5.88 -14.58
N ILE A 316 0.85 6.96 -15.34
CA ILE A 316 0.33 8.28 -14.98
C ILE A 316 -0.53 8.81 -16.12
N ALA A 317 -1.84 8.93 -15.92
CA ALA A 317 -2.72 9.63 -16.84
C ALA A 317 -2.56 11.16 -16.64
N LYS A 318 -2.08 11.87 -17.66
CA LYS A 318 -1.82 13.32 -17.61
C LYS A 318 -3.11 14.12 -17.49
N GLY A 319 -3.03 15.25 -16.79
CA GLY A 319 -4.17 16.12 -16.54
C GLY A 319 -5.21 15.54 -15.58
N THR A 320 -4.93 14.38 -14.97
CA THR A 320 -5.85 13.68 -14.07
C THR A 320 -5.38 13.72 -12.62
N ARG A 321 -6.10 13.02 -11.73
CA ARG A 321 -5.70 12.81 -10.32
C ARG A 321 -4.33 12.15 -10.20
N ASP A 322 -3.94 11.28 -11.11
CA ASP A 322 -2.67 10.55 -11.06
C ASP A 322 -1.46 11.48 -10.97
N GLU A 323 -1.44 12.52 -11.78
CA GLU A 323 -0.34 13.48 -11.80
C GLU A 323 -0.18 14.20 -10.44
N TYR A 324 -1.30 14.62 -9.83
CA TYR A 324 -1.28 15.24 -8.50
C TYR A 324 -0.85 14.28 -7.41
N VAL A 325 -1.31 13.02 -7.47
CA VAL A 325 -0.94 11.97 -6.52
C VAL A 325 0.54 11.66 -6.62
N GLN A 326 1.08 11.55 -7.83
CA GLN A 326 2.51 11.31 -8.07
C GLN A 326 3.36 12.44 -7.47
N GLN A 327 3.02 13.69 -7.75
CA GLN A 327 3.74 14.85 -7.20
C GLN A 327 3.66 14.90 -5.67
N ALA A 328 2.46 14.64 -5.11
CA ALA A 328 2.27 14.61 -3.66
C ALA A 328 3.06 13.49 -2.99
N SER A 329 3.15 12.31 -3.62
CA SER A 329 3.93 11.18 -3.14
C SER A 329 5.42 11.51 -3.07
N LEU A 330 5.99 12.08 -4.13
CA LEU A 330 7.39 12.52 -4.18
C LEU A 330 7.71 13.57 -3.11
N ARG A 331 6.82 14.57 -2.94
CA ARG A 331 7.00 15.58 -1.88
C ARG A 331 6.98 14.97 -0.48
N ARG A 332 6.11 14.00 -0.23
CA ARG A 332 6.03 13.28 1.06
C ARG A 332 7.26 12.42 1.31
N GLU A 333 7.78 11.73 0.29
CA GLU A 333 9.02 10.97 0.39
C GLU A 333 10.20 11.87 0.73
N ALA A 334 10.36 12.99 0.02
CA ALA A 334 11.39 13.98 0.31
C ALA A 334 11.24 14.57 1.72
N MET A 335 10.00 14.86 2.17
CA MET A 335 9.74 15.36 3.51
C MET A 335 10.08 14.33 4.59
N MET A 336 9.82 13.03 4.36
CA MET A 336 10.20 11.96 5.27
C MET A 336 11.71 11.94 5.51
N TYR A 337 12.52 11.97 4.44
CA TYR A 337 13.98 12.01 4.58
C TYR A 337 14.48 13.29 5.26
N ARG A 338 13.88 14.46 4.97
CA ARG A 338 14.21 15.72 5.69
C ARG A 338 13.92 15.60 7.18
N THR A 339 12.76 15.05 7.55
CA THR A 339 12.37 14.84 8.94
C THR A 339 13.36 13.90 9.65
N LEU A 340 13.71 12.78 9.02
CA LEU A 340 14.65 11.81 9.60
C LEU A 340 16.05 12.40 9.77
N ASN A 341 16.55 13.13 8.78
CA ASN A 341 17.86 13.78 8.88
C ASN A 341 17.87 14.87 9.95
N SER A 342 16.78 15.63 10.08
CA SER A 342 16.66 16.61 11.17
C SER A 342 16.70 15.95 12.55
N LEU A 343 16.03 14.80 12.72
CA LEU A 343 16.04 14.04 13.96
C LEU A 343 17.40 13.38 14.24
N LYS A 344 18.06 12.86 13.21
CA LYS A 344 19.42 12.27 13.30
C LYS A 344 20.45 13.29 13.82
N ASN A 345 20.31 14.55 13.40
CA ASN A 345 21.24 15.62 13.75
C ASN A 345 20.97 16.23 15.13
N GLN A 346 19.91 15.81 15.84
CA GLN A 346 19.67 16.24 17.22
C GLN A 346 20.68 15.54 18.14
N SER A 347 21.34 16.31 19.00
CA SER A 347 22.39 15.83 19.92
C SER A 347 21.86 14.79 20.92
N ARG A 348 20.57 14.83 21.23
CA ARG A 348 19.87 13.82 22.04
C ARG A 348 18.43 13.69 21.56
N LEU A 349 18.02 12.48 21.28
CA LEU A 349 16.61 12.17 21.08
C LEU A 349 15.89 12.23 22.45
N PRO A 350 14.66 12.74 22.49
CA PRO A 350 13.93 12.83 23.74
C PRO A 350 13.68 11.45 24.32
N ARG A 351 14.16 11.21 25.54
CA ARG A 351 13.87 9.99 26.28
C ARG A 351 12.42 10.03 26.75
N ARG A 352 11.75 8.91 26.66
CA ARG A 352 10.45 8.75 27.29
C ARG A 352 10.65 8.68 28.81
N ALA A 353 9.87 9.44 29.55
CA ALA A 353 9.64 9.13 30.95
C ALA A 353 8.87 7.80 30.98
N LEU A 354 9.39 6.80 31.67
CA LEU A 354 8.64 5.57 31.95
C LEU A 354 7.29 5.94 32.55
N PRO A 355 6.21 5.23 32.26
CA PRO A 355 4.94 5.46 32.92
C PRO A 355 5.14 5.36 34.42
N LYS A 356 4.52 6.27 35.18
CA LYS A 356 4.57 6.22 36.64
C LYS A 356 3.85 4.99 37.23
N ASP A 357 2.93 4.43 36.46
CA ASP A 357 2.19 3.22 36.83
C ASP A 357 2.93 1.99 36.31
N ASP A 358 3.04 1.00 37.15
CA ASP A 358 3.57 -0.32 36.82
C ASP A 358 2.68 -0.97 35.73
N VAL A 359 3.19 -1.05 34.50
CA VAL A 359 2.43 -1.58 33.37
C VAL A 359 2.37 -3.10 33.46
N LEU A 360 3.41 -3.76 33.95
CA LEU A 360 3.47 -5.22 34.06
C LEU A 360 2.45 -5.76 35.06
N ALA A 361 2.22 -5.05 36.18
CA ALA A 361 1.25 -5.44 37.19
C ALA A 361 -0.21 -5.51 36.67
N LYS A 362 -0.49 -4.92 35.49
CA LYS A 362 -1.82 -4.91 34.85
C LYS A 362 -2.09 -6.12 33.94
N PHE A 363 -1.10 -6.98 33.77
CA PHE A 363 -1.20 -8.13 32.88
C PHE A 363 -0.98 -9.43 33.62
N THR A 364 -1.74 -10.46 33.23
CA THR A 364 -1.57 -11.84 33.71
C THR A 364 -1.33 -12.77 32.52
N ILE A 365 -0.56 -13.83 32.71
CA ILE A 365 -0.31 -14.91 31.77
C ILE A 365 -0.85 -16.18 32.43
N GLY A 366 -2.05 -16.60 32.06
CA GLY A 366 -2.82 -17.58 32.79
C GLY A 366 -3.24 -17.02 34.18
N ASP A 367 -2.90 -17.72 35.26
CA ASP A 367 -3.17 -17.31 36.64
C ASP A 367 -1.98 -16.60 37.29
N GLU A 368 -0.87 -16.42 36.60
CA GLU A 368 0.37 -15.83 37.11
C GLU A 368 0.50 -14.37 36.63
N GLY A 369 1.03 -13.50 37.49
CA GLY A 369 1.34 -12.11 37.10
C GLY A 369 2.44 -12.07 36.04
N ALA A 370 2.32 -11.17 35.06
CA ALA A 370 3.28 -11.08 33.95
C ALA A 370 4.72 -10.84 34.45
N GLU A 371 4.92 -10.13 35.54
CA GLU A 371 6.23 -9.87 36.13
C GLU A 371 6.85 -11.15 36.72
N GLU A 372 6.05 -11.95 37.42
CA GLU A 372 6.48 -13.25 37.98
C GLU A 372 6.83 -14.23 36.88
N PHE A 373 5.99 -14.31 35.84
CA PHE A 373 6.23 -15.13 34.67
C PHE A 373 7.53 -14.75 33.95
N ILE A 374 7.79 -13.47 33.67
CA ILE A 374 9.03 -13.00 33.06
C ILE A 374 10.24 -13.38 33.87
N THR A 375 10.16 -13.16 35.20
CA THR A 375 11.25 -13.50 36.12
C THR A 375 11.52 -15.01 36.15
N SER A 376 10.49 -15.84 36.07
CA SER A 376 10.61 -17.30 36.06
C SER A 376 11.26 -17.78 34.76
N GLU A 377 10.84 -17.22 33.61
CA GLU A 377 11.40 -17.53 32.30
C GLU A 377 12.86 -17.07 32.14
N GLU A 378 13.22 -15.90 32.63
CA GLU A 378 14.62 -15.44 32.66
C GLU A 378 15.53 -16.41 33.44
N LYS A 379 15.07 -16.87 34.62
CA LYS A 379 15.78 -17.87 35.39
C LYS A 379 15.90 -19.21 34.68
N ARG A 380 14.86 -19.63 33.97
CA ARG A 380 14.87 -20.84 33.13
C ARG A 380 15.89 -20.76 32.00
N LEU A 381 15.87 -19.68 31.25
CA LEU A 381 16.79 -19.43 30.13
C LEU A 381 18.25 -19.30 30.59
N PHE A 382 18.46 -18.71 31.76
CA PHE A 382 19.80 -18.63 32.34
C PHE A 382 20.34 -20.03 32.71
N ARG A 383 19.53 -20.88 33.34
CA ARG A 383 19.90 -22.28 33.67
C ARG A 383 20.15 -23.13 32.40
N GLU A 384 19.35 -22.96 31.34
CA GLU A 384 19.56 -23.64 30.06
C GLU A 384 20.90 -23.23 29.44
N LYS A 385 21.25 -21.95 29.43
CA LYS A 385 22.56 -21.47 28.95
C LYS A 385 23.73 -22.00 29.83
N GLU A 386 23.59 -22.07 31.14
CA GLU A 386 24.62 -22.67 32.01
C GLU A 386 24.76 -24.18 31.79
N ALA A 387 23.66 -24.88 31.44
CA ALA A 387 23.69 -26.30 31.13
C ALA A 387 24.38 -26.58 29.78
N GLU A 388 24.22 -25.71 28.81
CA GLU A 388 24.89 -25.81 27.48
C GLU A 388 26.40 -25.51 27.55
N VAL A 389 26.83 -24.72 28.56
CA VAL A 389 28.25 -24.33 28.74
C VAL A 389 29.07 -25.35 29.54
N LYS A 390 28.48 -26.42 30.12
CA LYS A 390 29.25 -27.47 30.77
C LYS A 390 29.99 -28.31 29.72
N PRO A 391 31.33 -28.26 29.67
CA PRO A 391 32.09 -29.05 28.69
C PRO A 391 31.91 -30.53 29.01
N THR A 392 31.48 -31.28 28.02
CA THR A 392 31.56 -32.74 28.06
C THR A 392 33.00 -33.13 28.30
N SER A 393 33.30 -33.68 29.45
CA SER A 393 34.62 -34.22 29.76
C SER A 393 34.93 -35.38 28.82
N VAL A 394 35.70 -35.09 27.78
CA VAL A 394 36.28 -36.11 26.92
C VAL A 394 37.31 -36.86 27.74
N LYS A 395 37.02 -38.11 28.03
CA LYS A 395 38.02 -39.08 28.56
C LYS A 395 39.08 -39.26 27.48
N THR A 396 40.23 -38.67 27.70
CA THR A 396 41.46 -38.93 26.96
C THR A 396 41.98 -40.29 27.36
N GLU A 397 41.77 -41.35 26.56
CA GLU A 397 42.60 -42.57 26.60
C GLU A 397 43.95 -42.30 25.93
N ASN A 398 44.95 -42.20 26.77
CA ASN A 398 46.38 -42.22 26.39
C ASN A 398 46.70 -43.59 25.78
N LYS A 399 47.06 -43.65 24.53
CA LYS A 399 47.96 -44.69 23.96
C LYS A 399 49.02 -44.00 23.10
N SER A 400 50.16 -43.78 23.69
CA SER A 400 51.43 -43.46 23.08
C SER A 400 51.94 -44.66 22.27
N LYS A 401 52.26 -44.43 21.01
CA LYS A 401 53.35 -45.15 20.29
C LYS A 401 54.15 -44.15 19.42
N PRO A 402 55.47 -44.19 19.47
CA PRO A 402 56.34 -43.28 18.76
C PRO A 402 56.52 -43.72 17.30
N VAL A 403 56.41 -42.78 16.34
CA VAL A 403 56.83 -43.04 14.98
C VAL A 403 58.09 -42.24 14.70
N THR A 404 59.10 -42.97 14.41
CA THR A 404 60.45 -42.58 14.02
C THR A 404 60.46 -41.76 12.68
N LEU A 405 61.22 -40.69 12.72
CA LEU A 405 61.62 -39.93 11.53
C LEU A 405 62.63 -40.73 10.67
N SER A 406 62.39 -40.83 9.38
CA SER A 406 63.42 -41.25 8.42
C SER A 406 63.45 -40.33 7.22
N ASN A 407 64.67 -39.82 7.02
CA ASN A 407 65.21 -38.89 6.05
C ASN A 407 64.80 -39.07 4.58
N ARG A 408 64.82 -37.94 3.90
CA ARG A 408 65.10 -37.56 2.48
C ARG A 408 66.09 -38.51 1.74
N PRO A 409 66.34 -38.37 0.39
CA PRO A 409 66.05 -37.25 -0.54
C PRO A 409 65.75 -37.74 -1.99
N LYS A 410 65.17 -36.92 -2.81
CA LYS A 410 65.72 -36.24 -4.01
C LYS A 410 64.59 -35.47 -4.72
#